data_bc77d8d63d3a4293906e847b646bbae0
#
_entry.id   bc77d8d63d3a4293906e847b646bbae0
#
_cell.length_a   1.000
_cell.length_b   1.000
_cell.length_c   1.000
_cell.angle_alpha   90.00
_cell.angle_beta   90.00
_cell.angle_gamma   90.00
#
_symmetry.space_group_name_H-M   'P 1'
#
loop_
_entity.id
_entity.type
_entity.pdbx_description
1 polymer ?
#
loop_
_entity_poly.entity_id
_entity_poly.type
_entity_poly.pdbx_seq_one_letter_code
_entity_poly.pdbx_strand_id
1 'polypeptide(L)'
;MASFSSIIGTISNVAGAVAGGNIGAATGAAIGALTGSKSNVVGTATSTLTGQGISIAQIVNARVYLNGTDLVGKAAEVSGIGAPKVKTADFDAIGMISGIKLPSNLEQTEVKISWTCFYSDISEFLFTPYRVVDFQVRGFRENYGSNGLESTSQVTATFGGVITDNSSGTTIKNGEPVKLETTIAVTRAKLVIDGKEIYNYDVSTNTYKIGGQDVFSTIFPY
;
A
#
# COMPACT_ATOMS: atom_id res chain seq x y z
N MET A 1 26.67 18.19 -34.01
CA MET A 1 25.42 18.92 -34.30
C MET A 1 24.57 18.06 -35.22
N ALA A 2 23.47 17.53 -34.72
CA ALA A 2 22.50 16.80 -35.55
C ALA A 2 21.80 17.80 -36.48
N SER A 3 21.71 17.49 -37.79
CA SER A 3 21.13 18.40 -38.77
C SER A 3 19.64 18.58 -38.53
N PHE A 4 19.11 19.76 -38.86
CA PHE A 4 17.70 20.11 -38.75
C PHE A 4 16.76 19.13 -39.47
N SER A 5 17.24 18.46 -40.49
CA SER A 5 16.50 17.45 -41.25
C SER A 5 16.26 16.15 -40.44
N SER A 6 17.14 15.80 -39.51
CA SER A 6 16.99 14.64 -38.63
C SER A 6 15.88 14.84 -37.60
N ILE A 7 15.70 16.07 -37.11
CA ILE A 7 14.67 16.43 -36.15
C ILE A 7 13.27 16.37 -36.80
N ILE A 8 13.15 16.86 -38.04
CA ILE A 8 11.89 16.82 -38.79
C ILE A 8 11.49 15.40 -39.14
N GLY A 9 12.44 14.52 -39.45
CA GLY A 9 12.18 13.10 -39.67
C GLY A 9 11.62 12.38 -38.44
N THR A 10 12.12 12.72 -37.26
CA THR A 10 11.66 12.15 -35.98
C THR A 10 10.22 12.61 -35.65
N ILE A 11 9.90 13.86 -35.89
CA ILE A 11 8.55 14.41 -35.67
C ILE A 11 7.55 13.80 -36.65
N SER A 12 7.93 13.57 -37.91
CA SER A 12 7.06 12.94 -38.91
C SER A 12 6.72 11.48 -38.54
N ASN A 13 7.67 10.74 -37.98
CA ASN A 13 7.41 9.38 -37.53
C ASN A 13 6.49 9.32 -36.31
N VAL A 14 6.55 10.30 -35.41
CA VAL A 14 5.62 10.42 -34.26
C VAL A 14 4.22 10.75 -34.75
N ALA A 15 4.07 11.63 -35.73
CA ALA A 15 2.78 11.96 -36.32
C ALA A 15 2.12 10.76 -37.05
N GLY A 16 2.93 9.93 -37.72
CA GLY A 16 2.45 8.69 -38.34
C GLY A 16 1.99 7.64 -37.36
N ALA A 17 2.64 7.49 -36.20
CA ALA A 17 2.26 6.56 -35.15
C ALA A 17 0.95 6.97 -34.44
N VAL A 18 0.70 8.27 -34.32
CA VAL A 18 -0.55 8.79 -33.72
C VAL A 18 -1.75 8.51 -34.62
N ALA A 19 -1.60 8.57 -35.93
CA ALA A 19 -2.68 8.25 -36.86
C ALA A 19 -3.05 6.76 -36.88
N GLY A 20 -2.16 5.87 -36.42
CA GLY A 20 -2.37 4.42 -36.34
C GLY A 20 -2.95 3.90 -35.04
N GLY A 21 -3.35 4.76 -34.09
CA GLY A 21 -4.06 4.39 -32.86
C GLY A 21 -3.20 3.84 -31.70
N ASN A 22 -1.89 3.93 -31.75
CA ASN A 22 -0.98 3.42 -30.73
C ASN A 22 -0.19 4.54 -30.00
N ILE A 23 -0.93 5.43 -29.31
CA ILE A 23 -0.39 6.59 -28.61
C ILE A 23 0.62 6.18 -27.50
N GLY A 24 0.43 5.01 -26.88
CA GLY A 24 1.28 4.52 -25.78
C GLY A 24 2.72 4.19 -26.21
N ALA A 25 2.92 3.64 -27.43
CA ALA A 25 4.24 3.29 -27.92
C ALA A 25 5.05 4.52 -28.40
N ALA A 26 4.34 5.55 -28.89
CA ALA A 26 4.98 6.77 -29.39
C ALA A 26 5.54 7.67 -28.28
N THR A 27 4.84 7.76 -27.13
CA THR A 27 5.30 8.58 -25.99
C THR A 27 6.54 8.00 -25.31
N GLY A 28 6.64 6.67 -25.18
CA GLY A 28 7.83 6.03 -24.59
C GLY A 28 9.10 6.22 -25.41
N ALA A 29 9.00 6.15 -26.75
CA ALA A 29 10.15 6.32 -27.65
C ALA A 29 10.64 7.78 -27.72
N ALA A 30 9.71 8.75 -27.66
CA ALA A 30 10.08 10.17 -27.73
C ALA A 30 10.81 10.64 -26.45
N ILE A 31 10.43 10.17 -25.27
CA ILE A 31 11.09 10.51 -24.00
C ILE A 31 12.51 9.91 -23.95
N GLY A 32 12.69 8.68 -24.41
CA GLY A 32 14.02 8.05 -24.46
C GLY A 32 15.01 8.74 -25.38
N ALA A 33 14.55 9.35 -26.47
CA ALA A 33 15.41 10.06 -27.44
C ALA A 33 15.86 11.47 -26.95
N LEU A 34 15.05 12.10 -26.06
CA LEU A 34 15.35 13.44 -25.55
C LEU A 34 16.26 13.42 -24.30
N THR A 35 16.30 12.33 -23.58
CA THR A 35 17.01 12.27 -22.30
C THR A 35 18.40 11.68 -22.36
N GLY A 36 19.05 11.45 -23.51
CA GLY A 36 20.40 10.90 -23.78
C GLY A 36 21.38 10.77 -22.59
N SER A 37 20.87 10.72 -21.40
CA SER A 37 21.57 10.54 -20.14
C SER A 37 21.45 9.08 -19.75
N LYS A 38 22.56 8.39 -19.69
CA LYS A 38 22.68 7.14 -18.92
C LYS A 38 22.51 7.49 -17.44
N SER A 39 21.29 7.82 -17.02
CA SER A 39 21.01 7.80 -15.60
C SER A 39 20.96 6.33 -15.20
N ASN A 40 21.90 5.90 -14.38
CA ASN A 40 21.71 4.78 -13.47
C ASN A 40 20.56 5.16 -12.54
N VAL A 41 19.35 5.07 -13.05
CA VAL A 41 18.17 5.11 -12.20
C VAL A 41 18.21 3.79 -11.48
N VAL A 42 18.62 3.84 -10.22
CA VAL A 42 18.33 2.82 -9.21
C VAL A 42 16.96 2.26 -9.56
N GLY A 43 16.89 0.93 -9.78
CA GLY A 43 15.73 0.25 -10.34
C GLY A 43 14.41 0.60 -9.65
N THR A 44 13.89 1.75 -10.02
CA THR A 44 12.53 2.11 -9.71
C THR A 44 11.69 1.18 -10.56
N ALA A 45 10.98 0.28 -9.91
CA ALA A 45 9.88 -0.42 -10.56
C ALA A 45 8.95 0.68 -11.10
N THR A 46 9.18 1.07 -12.35
CA THR A 46 8.29 1.99 -13.06
C THR A 46 7.02 1.18 -13.31
N SER A 47 6.13 1.20 -12.34
CA SER A 47 4.74 0.89 -12.61
C SER A 47 4.27 1.99 -13.55
N THR A 48 4.30 1.71 -14.83
CA THR A 48 3.71 2.59 -15.85
C THR A 48 2.22 2.62 -15.51
N LEU A 49 1.76 3.70 -14.90
CA LEU A 49 0.35 3.99 -14.76
C LEU A 49 -0.15 4.32 -16.17
N THR A 50 -0.45 3.29 -16.94
CA THR A 50 -1.21 3.45 -18.18
C THR A 50 -2.64 3.82 -17.77
N GLY A 51 -2.95 5.10 -17.86
CA GLY A 51 -4.30 5.62 -17.67
C GLY A 51 -5.21 5.09 -18.77
N GLN A 52 -5.70 3.89 -18.59
CA GLN A 52 -6.76 3.32 -19.44
C GLN A 52 -8.09 3.52 -18.73
N GLY A 53 -8.84 4.52 -19.17
CA GLY A 53 -10.23 4.69 -18.83
C GLY A 53 -10.52 4.93 -17.33
N ILE A 54 -11.78 5.02 -16.99
CA ILE A 54 -12.24 5.05 -15.59
C ILE A 54 -12.22 3.59 -15.08
N SER A 55 -11.30 3.28 -14.17
CA SER A 55 -11.28 2.01 -13.45
C SER A 55 -11.65 2.27 -11.99
N ILE A 56 -12.75 1.71 -11.55
CA ILE A 56 -13.20 1.78 -10.16
C ILE A 56 -12.95 0.41 -9.53
N ALA A 57 -12.28 0.40 -8.38
CA ALA A 57 -12.02 -0.82 -7.64
C ALA A 57 -12.68 -0.76 -6.26
N GLN A 58 -13.28 -1.86 -5.84
CA GLN A 58 -13.83 -2.04 -4.49
C GLN A 58 -13.38 -3.38 -3.92
N ILE A 59 -13.33 -3.47 -2.59
CA ILE A 59 -13.07 -4.74 -1.89
C ILE A 59 -14.40 -5.27 -1.38
N VAL A 60 -14.70 -6.50 -1.73
CA VAL A 60 -15.94 -7.21 -1.33
C VAL A 60 -15.58 -8.49 -0.58
N ASN A 61 -16.56 -9.03 0.20
CA ASN A 61 -16.42 -10.26 0.96
C ASN A 61 -15.17 -10.31 1.84
N ALA A 62 -14.84 -9.18 2.49
CA ALA A 62 -13.73 -9.12 3.42
C ALA A 62 -14.01 -9.98 4.65
N ARG A 63 -13.05 -10.84 5.01
CA ARG A 63 -13.09 -11.71 6.19
C ARG A 63 -11.84 -11.49 7.02
N VAL A 64 -12.01 -11.50 8.33
CA VAL A 64 -10.92 -11.39 9.29
C VAL A 64 -10.64 -12.75 9.90
N TYR A 65 -9.37 -13.12 9.96
CA TYR A 65 -8.88 -14.34 10.59
C TYR A 65 -7.96 -13.96 11.73
N LEU A 66 -8.12 -14.61 12.87
CA LEU A 66 -7.22 -14.49 14.02
C LEU A 66 -6.54 -15.84 14.23
N ASN A 67 -5.21 -15.88 14.15
CA ASN A 67 -4.41 -17.11 14.25
C ASN A 67 -4.96 -18.27 13.39
N GLY A 68 -5.47 -17.95 12.19
CA GLY A 68 -6.04 -18.93 11.25
C GLY A 68 -7.52 -19.25 11.46
N THR A 69 -8.15 -18.78 12.55
CA THR A 69 -9.58 -18.96 12.81
C THR A 69 -10.38 -17.86 12.12
N ASP A 70 -11.40 -18.23 11.33
CA ASP A 70 -12.30 -17.30 10.65
C ASP A 70 -13.23 -16.60 11.64
N LEU A 71 -13.30 -15.28 11.57
CA LEU A 71 -14.11 -14.43 12.44
C LEU A 71 -15.29 -13.79 11.69
N VAL A 72 -15.94 -14.55 10.82
CA VAL A 72 -17.07 -14.07 10.03
C VAL A 72 -18.14 -13.41 10.91
N GLY A 73 -18.53 -12.18 10.55
CA GLY A 73 -19.60 -11.44 11.22
C GLY A 73 -19.22 -10.82 12.57
N LYS A 74 -18.00 -11.04 13.07
CA LYS A 74 -17.54 -10.54 14.36
C LYS A 74 -16.82 -9.20 14.27
N ALA A 75 -16.03 -8.97 13.23
CA ALA A 75 -15.38 -7.70 12.96
C ALA A 75 -16.24 -6.83 12.03
N ALA A 76 -16.42 -5.55 12.39
CA ALA A 76 -17.14 -4.58 11.58
C ALA A 76 -16.21 -3.84 10.62
N GLU A 77 -15.02 -3.48 11.10
CA GLU A 77 -14.06 -2.67 10.36
C GLU A 77 -12.63 -3.02 10.77
N VAL A 78 -11.72 -2.93 9.81
CA VAL A 78 -10.28 -2.97 10.05
C VAL A 78 -9.66 -1.78 9.36
N SER A 79 -8.98 -0.92 10.11
CA SER A 79 -8.33 0.30 9.61
C SER A 79 -6.84 0.32 9.93
N GLY A 80 -6.09 1.17 9.22
CA GLY A 80 -4.64 1.26 9.40
C GLY A 80 -3.83 0.22 8.63
N ILE A 81 -4.47 -0.59 7.77
CA ILE A 81 -3.77 -1.53 6.90
C ILE A 81 -3.09 -0.75 5.78
N GLY A 82 -1.78 -0.56 5.88
CA GLY A 82 -1.02 0.17 4.89
C GLY A 82 0.48 0.06 5.14
N ALA A 83 1.26 0.60 4.20
CA ALA A 83 2.69 0.70 4.38
C ALA A 83 3.03 1.66 5.54
N PRO A 84 4.14 1.40 6.28
CA PRO A 84 4.59 2.28 7.35
C PRO A 84 4.80 3.72 6.85
N LYS A 85 4.48 4.69 7.69
CA LYS A 85 4.74 6.09 7.42
C LYS A 85 6.22 6.41 7.65
N VAL A 86 6.74 7.36 6.89
CA VAL A 86 8.08 7.89 7.10
C VAL A 86 7.99 9.02 8.13
N LYS A 87 8.74 8.87 9.22
CA LYS A 87 8.93 9.95 10.19
C LYS A 87 9.80 11.04 9.56
N THR A 88 9.41 12.29 9.72
CA THR A 88 10.15 13.43 9.20
C THR A 88 10.68 14.30 10.35
N ALA A 89 11.87 14.86 10.17
CA ALA A 89 12.43 15.88 11.02
C ALA A 89 12.43 17.22 10.28
N ASP A 90 12.04 18.28 10.96
CA ASP A 90 12.10 19.62 10.38
C ASP A 90 13.55 20.13 10.43
N PHE A 91 14.01 20.67 9.31
CA PHE A 91 15.34 21.25 9.17
C PHE A 91 15.20 22.69 8.68
N ASP A 92 15.70 23.62 9.51
CA ASP A 92 15.78 25.03 9.21
C ASP A 92 17.24 25.49 9.30
N ALA A 93 17.69 26.26 8.33
CA ALA A 93 19.02 26.87 8.34
C ALA A 93 18.94 28.36 8.02
N ILE A 94 19.92 29.13 8.52
CA ILE A 94 20.04 30.56 8.24
C ILE A 94 20.18 30.78 6.72
N GLY A 95 19.33 31.65 6.17
CA GLY A 95 19.30 31.97 4.74
C GLY A 95 18.34 31.12 3.90
N MET A 96 17.66 30.16 4.49
CA MET A 96 16.57 29.44 3.83
C MET A 96 15.28 30.28 3.85
N ILE A 97 14.56 30.29 2.73
CA ILE A 97 13.24 30.97 2.62
C ILE A 97 12.16 30.20 3.41
N SER A 98 12.32 28.86 3.54
CA SER A 98 11.40 27.98 4.25
C SER A 98 12.15 26.76 4.76
N GLY A 99 11.73 26.21 5.89
CA GLY A 99 12.20 24.92 6.38
C GLY A 99 11.83 23.78 5.44
N ILE A 100 12.61 22.72 5.48
CA ILE A 100 12.39 21.46 4.76
C ILE A 100 12.17 20.30 5.73
N LYS A 101 11.37 19.32 5.32
CA LYS A 101 11.18 18.08 6.08
C LYS A 101 12.11 17.01 5.54
N LEU A 102 13.05 16.59 6.36
CA LEU A 102 13.96 15.49 6.03
C LEU A 102 13.37 14.15 6.49
N PRO A 103 13.38 13.12 5.64
CA PRO A 103 12.98 11.79 6.06
C PRO A 103 13.95 11.24 7.11
N SER A 104 13.39 10.58 8.11
CA SER A 104 14.11 9.88 9.16
C SER A 104 13.74 8.40 9.13
N ASN A 105 13.40 7.80 10.25
CA ASN A 105 13.01 6.40 10.36
C ASN A 105 11.54 6.18 9.97
N LEU A 106 11.14 4.92 9.82
CA LEU A 106 9.74 4.56 9.70
C LEU A 106 9.03 4.75 11.05
N GLU A 107 7.80 5.25 11.01
CA GLU A 107 6.92 5.30 12.18
C GLU A 107 6.36 3.91 12.46
N GLN A 108 6.13 3.63 13.74
CA GLN A 108 5.38 2.46 14.14
C GLN A 108 3.97 2.54 13.56
N THR A 109 3.54 1.46 12.92
CA THR A 109 2.20 1.35 12.33
C THR A 109 1.25 0.79 13.38
N GLU A 110 0.04 1.34 13.43
CA GLU A 110 -1.05 0.83 14.24
C GLU A 110 -2.18 0.36 13.33
N VAL A 111 -2.74 -0.80 13.66
CA VAL A 111 -3.97 -1.31 13.05
C VAL A 111 -5.05 -1.34 14.10
N LYS A 112 -6.23 -0.87 13.74
CA LYS A 112 -7.41 -0.87 14.59
C LYS A 112 -8.47 -1.79 14.02
N ILE A 113 -9.05 -2.61 14.89
CA ILE A 113 -10.14 -3.51 14.56
C ILE A 113 -11.34 -3.12 15.41
N SER A 114 -12.46 -2.84 14.75
CA SER A 114 -13.73 -2.58 15.40
C SER A 114 -14.57 -3.87 15.38
N TRP A 115 -15.05 -4.28 16.55
CA TRP A 115 -15.86 -5.47 16.75
C TRP A 115 -17.33 -5.12 16.88
N THR A 116 -18.21 -6.00 16.45
CA THR A 116 -19.66 -5.79 16.50
C THR A 116 -20.28 -6.10 17.86
N CYS A 117 -19.60 -6.91 18.69
CA CYS A 117 -20.04 -7.29 20.04
C CYS A 117 -18.87 -7.83 20.86
N PHE A 118 -19.09 -8.06 22.14
CA PHE A 118 -18.19 -8.85 22.98
C PHE A 118 -18.42 -10.34 22.69
N TYR A 119 -17.43 -11.00 22.17
CA TYR A 119 -17.43 -12.45 21.95
C TYR A 119 -16.49 -13.10 22.95
N SER A 120 -16.97 -14.04 23.77
CA SER A 120 -16.18 -14.64 24.86
C SER A 120 -14.86 -15.24 24.37
N ASP A 121 -14.91 -15.98 23.27
CA ASP A 121 -13.76 -16.63 22.64
C ASP A 121 -12.68 -15.66 22.14
N ILE A 122 -13.09 -14.49 21.66
CA ILE A 122 -12.18 -13.45 21.18
C ILE A 122 -11.75 -12.52 22.30
N SER A 123 -12.69 -12.11 23.15
CA SER A 123 -12.43 -11.15 24.23
C SER A 123 -11.41 -11.69 25.24
N GLU A 124 -11.50 -12.97 25.60
CA GLU A 124 -10.52 -13.61 26.47
C GLU A 124 -9.11 -13.59 25.86
N PHE A 125 -9.03 -13.81 24.55
CA PHE A 125 -7.78 -13.74 23.83
C PHE A 125 -7.24 -12.30 23.72
N LEU A 126 -8.10 -11.34 23.39
CA LEU A 126 -7.70 -9.94 23.18
C LEU A 126 -7.32 -9.23 24.49
N PHE A 127 -7.98 -9.58 25.60
CA PHE A 127 -7.72 -8.95 26.89
C PHE A 127 -6.51 -9.53 27.62
N THR A 128 -5.88 -10.59 27.10
CA THR A 128 -4.64 -11.12 27.65
C THR A 128 -3.48 -10.15 27.32
N PRO A 129 -2.82 -9.51 28.31
CA PRO A 129 -1.76 -8.55 28.08
C PRO A 129 -0.49 -9.21 27.53
N TYR A 130 0.33 -8.42 26.86
CA TYR A 130 1.65 -8.83 26.30
C TYR A 130 1.60 -9.96 25.26
N ARG A 131 0.43 -10.30 24.77
CA ARG A 131 0.27 -11.34 23.77
C ARG A 131 0.53 -10.78 22.36
N VAL A 132 1.36 -11.48 21.59
CA VAL A 132 1.50 -11.26 20.16
C VAL A 132 0.34 -11.92 19.43
N VAL A 133 -0.27 -11.19 18.54
CA VAL A 133 -1.42 -11.64 17.74
C VAL A 133 -1.12 -11.56 16.26
N ASP A 134 -1.64 -12.51 15.51
CA ASP A 134 -1.58 -12.55 14.06
C ASP A 134 -2.98 -12.46 13.47
N PHE A 135 -3.20 -11.41 12.71
CA PHE A 135 -4.42 -11.21 11.97
C PHE A 135 -4.17 -11.31 10.46
N GLN A 136 -5.17 -11.81 9.78
CA GLN A 136 -5.21 -11.82 8.34
C GLN A 136 -6.58 -11.33 7.87
N VAL A 137 -6.57 -10.36 6.97
CA VAL A 137 -7.77 -9.89 6.27
C VAL A 137 -7.71 -10.40 4.84
N ARG A 138 -8.71 -11.14 4.42
CA ARG A 138 -8.86 -11.63 3.04
C ARG A 138 -10.10 -11.05 2.43
N GLY A 139 -10.02 -10.63 1.18
CA GLY A 139 -11.15 -10.13 0.41
C GLY A 139 -10.89 -10.26 -1.08
N PHE A 140 -11.89 -9.89 -1.86
CA PHE A 140 -11.77 -9.83 -3.31
C PHE A 140 -11.86 -8.38 -3.75
N ARG A 141 -10.89 -7.96 -4.56
CA ARG A 141 -10.93 -6.69 -5.25
C ARG A 141 -11.60 -6.89 -6.59
N GLU A 142 -12.72 -6.25 -6.79
CA GLU A 142 -13.43 -6.18 -8.05
C GLU A 142 -13.05 -4.90 -8.77
N ASN A 143 -12.69 -5.00 -10.03
CA ASN A 143 -12.40 -3.86 -10.89
C ASN A 143 -13.52 -3.69 -11.88
N TYR A 144 -14.09 -2.49 -11.91
CA TYR A 144 -15.17 -2.11 -12.79
C TYR A 144 -14.67 -1.10 -13.82
N GLY A 145 -14.94 -1.35 -15.08
CA GLY A 145 -14.69 -0.42 -16.18
C GLY A 145 -15.99 0.02 -16.83
N SER A 146 -15.88 0.59 -18.01
CA SER A 146 -17.04 1.11 -18.78
C SER A 146 -18.08 0.04 -19.13
N ASN A 147 -17.69 -1.23 -19.16
CA ASN A 147 -18.56 -2.37 -19.52
C ASN A 147 -19.01 -3.21 -18.31
N GLY A 148 -18.81 -2.73 -17.09
CA GLY A 148 -19.15 -3.44 -15.85
C GLY A 148 -17.93 -4.10 -15.19
N LEU A 149 -18.13 -5.26 -14.54
CA LEU A 149 -17.06 -6.01 -13.86
C LEU A 149 -16.05 -6.54 -14.88
N GLU A 150 -14.81 -6.08 -14.81
CA GLU A 150 -13.75 -6.47 -15.73
C GLU A 150 -12.86 -7.59 -15.17
N SER A 151 -12.55 -7.51 -13.88
CA SER A 151 -11.69 -8.50 -13.22
C SER A 151 -11.93 -8.58 -11.73
N THR A 152 -11.59 -9.73 -11.16
CA THR A 152 -11.60 -9.97 -9.71
C THR A 152 -10.24 -10.49 -9.28
N SER A 153 -9.66 -9.90 -8.25
CA SER A 153 -8.36 -10.28 -7.70
C SER A 153 -8.45 -10.55 -6.21
N GLN A 154 -7.75 -11.56 -5.72
CA GLN A 154 -7.69 -11.81 -4.27
C GLN A 154 -6.76 -10.81 -3.60
N VAL A 155 -7.21 -10.23 -2.49
CA VAL A 155 -6.42 -9.36 -1.61
C VAL A 155 -6.25 -10.05 -0.28
N THR A 156 -5.02 -10.16 0.18
CA THR A 156 -4.69 -10.71 1.49
C THR A 156 -3.75 -9.76 2.21
N ALA A 157 -4.20 -9.19 3.32
CA ALA A 157 -3.39 -8.41 4.22
C ALA A 157 -3.14 -9.22 5.50
N THR A 158 -1.89 -9.46 5.84
CA THR A 158 -1.48 -10.15 7.07
C THR A 158 -0.75 -9.14 7.93
N PHE A 159 -1.05 -9.07 9.20
CA PHE A 159 -0.34 -8.23 10.15
C PHE A 159 -0.27 -8.90 11.51
N GLY A 160 0.81 -8.66 12.20
CA GLY A 160 1.06 -9.19 13.53
C GLY A 160 1.70 -8.15 14.41
N GLY A 161 1.42 -8.21 15.70
CA GLY A 161 1.93 -7.26 16.66
C GLY A 161 1.40 -7.49 18.05
N VAL A 162 1.56 -6.50 18.90
CA VAL A 162 1.11 -6.52 20.29
C VAL A 162 -0.12 -5.64 20.44
N ILE A 163 -1.11 -6.12 21.15
CA ILE A 163 -2.30 -5.34 21.49
C ILE A 163 -1.91 -4.27 22.51
N THR A 164 -2.17 -3.01 22.17
CA THR A 164 -1.83 -1.86 23.02
C THR A 164 -3.04 -1.27 23.71
N ASP A 165 -4.21 -1.35 23.10
CA ASP A 165 -5.43 -0.79 23.65
C ASP A 165 -6.65 -1.62 23.23
N ASN A 166 -7.56 -1.88 24.21
CA ASN A 166 -8.83 -2.54 24.00
C ASN A 166 -10.00 -1.75 24.63
N SER A 167 -9.74 -0.52 25.06
CA SER A 167 -10.72 0.29 25.81
C SER A 167 -11.17 1.53 25.05
N SER A 168 -10.30 2.06 24.23
CA SER A 168 -10.59 3.26 23.44
C SER A 168 -11.69 2.99 22.43
N GLY A 169 -12.67 3.89 22.37
CA GLY A 169 -13.78 3.78 21.41
C GLY A 169 -14.87 2.78 21.80
N THR A 170 -14.73 2.07 22.93
CA THR A 170 -15.78 1.15 23.40
C THR A 170 -17.02 1.91 23.82
N THR A 171 -18.14 1.62 23.16
CA THR A 171 -19.43 2.26 23.44
C THR A 171 -20.52 1.21 23.53
N ILE A 172 -21.28 1.25 24.64
CA ILE A 172 -22.45 0.40 24.86
C ILE A 172 -23.68 1.31 24.89
N LYS A 173 -24.60 1.09 23.97
CA LYS A 173 -25.89 1.77 23.94
C LYS A 173 -27.01 0.74 23.89
N ASN A 174 -28.12 1.05 24.54
CA ASN A 174 -29.28 0.16 24.51
C ASN A 174 -29.88 0.09 23.10
N GLY A 175 -30.03 -1.13 22.57
CA GLY A 175 -30.61 -1.35 21.24
C GLY A 175 -29.66 -1.14 20.05
N GLU A 176 -28.39 -0.77 20.32
CA GLU A 176 -27.36 -0.64 19.27
C GLU A 176 -26.28 -1.73 19.42
N PRO A 177 -25.61 -2.14 18.32
CA PRO A 177 -24.44 -3.00 18.43
C PRO A 177 -23.36 -2.34 19.29
N VAL A 178 -22.73 -3.14 20.13
CA VAL A 178 -21.58 -2.69 20.92
C VAL A 178 -20.42 -2.41 19.97
N LYS A 179 -19.79 -1.27 20.14
CA LYS A 179 -18.53 -0.98 19.46
C LYS A 179 -17.38 -1.22 20.43
N LEU A 180 -16.59 -2.23 20.16
CA LEU A 180 -15.32 -2.48 20.84
C LEU A 180 -14.21 -2.25 19.84
N GLU A 181 -13.23 -1.42 20.19
CA GLU A 181 -12.07 -1.14 19.34
C GLU A 181 -10.82 -1.75 19.97
N THR A 182 -10.06 -2.47 19.17
CA THR A 182 -8.75 -3.03 19.54
C THR A 182 -7.69 -2.37 18.72
N THR A 183 -6.68 -1.79 19.36
CA THR A 183 -5.51 -1.20 18.71
C THR A 183 -4.31 -2.14 18.84
N ILE A 184 -3.65 -2.40 17.72
CA ILE A 184 -2.51 -3.30 17.61
C ILE A 184 -1.32 -2.50 17.12
N ALA A 185 -0.24 -2.45 17.92
CA ALA A 185 1.05 -1.94 17.46
C ALA A 185 1.70 -3.01 16.58
N VAL A 186 1.76 -2.73 15.28
CA VAL A 186 2.19 -3.70 14.27
C VAL A 186 3.71 -3.80 14.26
N THR A 187 4.20 -5.03 14.36
CA THR A 187 5.63 -5.35 14.21
C THR A 187 5.93 -5.99 12.86
N ARG A 188 4.95 -6.63 12.25
CA ARG A 188 5.05 -7.23 10.92
C ARG A 188 3.76 -7.03 10.14
N ALA A 189 3.89 -6.69 8.86
CA ALA A 189 2.76 -6.51 7.95
C ALA A 189 3.13 -6.94 6.54
N LYS A 190 2.19 -7.57 5.85
CA LYS A 190 2.37 -8.02 4.48
C LYS A 190 1.06 -7.85 3.71
N LEU A 191 1.14 -7.27 2.52
CA LEU A 191 0.02 -7.16 1.59
C LEU A 191 0.33 -7.92 0.31
N VAL A 192 -0.56 -8.81 -0.06
CA VAL A 192 -0.51 -9.58 -1.29
C VAL A 192 -1.79 -9.31 -2.08
N ILE A 193 -1.65 -8.99 -3.35
CA ILE A 193 -2.75 -8.79 -4.29
C ILE A 193 -2.50 -9.70 -5.49
N ASP A 194 -3.44 -10.60 -5.75
CA ASP A 194 -3.37 -11.54 -6.88
C ASP A 194 -2.07 -12.35 -6.90
N GLY A 195 -1.66 -12.84 -5.73
CA GLY A 195 -0.41 -13.59 -5.54
C GLY A 195 0.86 -12.74 -5.58
N LYS A 196 0.78 -11.46 -5.96
CA LYS A 196 1.92 -10.56 -6.00
C LYS A 196 2.08 -9.85 -4.65
N GLU A 197 3.27 -9.96 -4.05
CA GLU A 197 3.64 -9.21 -2.86
C GLU A 197 3.77 -7.73 -3.21
N ILE A 198 2.96 -6.88 -2.57
CA ILE A 198 3.00 -5.43 -2.75
C ILE A 198 3.98 -4.82 -1.76
N TYR A 199 3.82 -5.13 -0.49
CA TYR A 199 4.81 -4.79 0.53
C TYR A 199 4.93 -5.88 1.58
N ASN A 200 6.10 -5.93 2.21
CA ASN A 200 6.41 -6.79 3.34
C ASN A 200 7.30 -6.02 4.32
N TYR A 201 6.82 -5.86 5.54
CA TYR A 201 7.45 -5.10 6.60
C TYR A 201 7.59 -5.99 7.84
N ASP A 202 8.80 -6.06 8.38
CA ASP A 202 9.08 -6.80 9.61
C ASP A 202 10.18 -6.07 10.40
N VAL A 203 9.82 -5.57 11.57
CA VAL A 203 10.73 -4.84 12.47
C VAL A 203 11.78 -5.78 13.05
N SER A 204 11.43 -7.03 13.34
CA SER A 204 12.33 -7.98 14.01
C SER A 204 13.49 -8.41 13.12
N THR A 205 13.25 -8.47 11.82
CA THR A 205 14.28 -8.80 10.81
C THR A 205 14.82 -7.58 10.08
N ASN A 206 14.39 -6.36 10.48
CA ASN A 206 14.72 -5.10 9.81
C ASN A 206 14.47 -5.15 8.29
N THR A 207 13.36 -5.77 7.90
CA THR A 207 13.01 -6.00 6.50
C THR A 207 11.91 -5.03 6.08
N TYR A 208 12.12 -4.35 4.96
CA TYR A 208 11.08 -3.58 4.29
C TYR A 208 11.19 -3.76 2.77
N LYS A 209 10.29 -4.58 2.23
CA LYS A 209 10.25 -4.92 0.79
C LYS A 209 9.04 -4.30 0.13
N ILE A 210 9.23 -3.76 -1.06
CA ILE A 210 8.16 -3.27 -1.94
C ILE A 210 8.31 -3.99 -3.29
N GLY A 211 7.25 -4.66 -3.73
CA GLY A 211 7.27 -5.44 -4.97
C GLY A 211 8.32 -6.55 -4.99
N GLY A 212 8.68 -7.09 -3.82
CA GLY A 212 9.70 -8.12 -3.64
C GLY A 212 11.14 -7.61 -3.51
N GLN A 213 11.38 -6.31 -3.69
CA GLN A 213 12.70 -5.70 -3.55
C GLN A 213 12.87 -5.07 -2.17
N ASP A 214 14.01 -5.28 -1.54
CA ASP A 214 14.34 -4.68 -0.25
C ASP A 214 14.71 -3.20 -0.44
N VAL A 215 13.91 -2.33 0.18
CA VAL A 215 14.09 -0.87 0.07
C VAL A 215 15.30 -0.39 0.86
N PHE A 216 15.57 -1.00 2.04
CA PHE A 216 16.68 -0.56 2.88
C PHE A 216 18.03 -0.98 2.35
N SER A 217 18.18 -2.18 1.81
CA SER A 217 19.43 -2.62 1.18
C SER A 217 19.82 -1.77 -0.03
N THR A 218 18.81 -1.14 -0.68
CA THR A 218 19.03 -0.24 -1.80
C THR A 218 19.45 1.16 -1.34
N ILE A 219 18.90 1.65 -0.22
CA ILE A 219 19.17 3.00 0.30
C ILE A 219 20.42 3.01 1.20
N PHE A 220 20.62 1.95 1.98
CA PHE A 220 21.72 1.79 2.91
C PHE A 220 22.46 0.47 2.63
N PRO A 221 23.32 0.42 1.59
CA PRO A 221 24.14 -0.75 1.33
C PRO A 221 25.16 -0.91 2.45
N TYR A 222 25.04 -1.99 3.22
CA TYR A 222 26.02 -2.39 4.23
C TYR A 222 27.09 -3.27 3.61
#